data_50a2e796ac63c22a8a05a87a03039e12
#
_entry.id   50a2e796ac63c22a8a05a87a03039e12
#
_cell.length_a   1.000
_cell.length_b   1.000
_cell.length_c   1.000
_cell.angle_alpha   90.00
_cell.angle_beta   90.00
_cell.angle_gamma   90.00
#
_symmetry.space_group_name_H-M   'P 1'
#
loop_
_entity.id
_entity.type
_entity.pdbx_description
1 polymer ?
#
loop_
_entity_poly.entity_id
_entity_poly.type
_entity_poly.pdbx_seq_one_letter_code
_entity_poly.pdbx_strand_id
1 'polypeptide(L)'
;MKKKVGLITIGCRENRHNWEDVIRALEPEVEVDFRGVLDGLTREEVEDQFAFAPGENYLVTEMPWTASVQLSEKAVQIGAMRRAAEQFADGADTVLMLCTGDFPHLENPDGLFLLPEDLMYGILSGLRQKKLGFIVPEADQIPFSSKQYEALNPVIRASSPYGSMEDLAKTAAAFREEDVEVIVTDCMGFTAEMGRIVARESGKQVLVPRQVLPKLIKALLVQQ
;
A
#
# COMPACT_ATOMS: atom_id res chain seq x y z
N MET A 1 27.87 1.69 -10.18
CA MET A 1 27.25 2.13 -8.88
C MET A 1 25.95 1.36 -8.74
N LYS A 2 25.54 1.02 -7.51
CA LYS A 2 24.19 0.45 -7.30
C LYS A 2 23.15 1.50 -7.65
N LYS A 3 22.02 1.07 -8.20
CA LYS A 3 20.85 1.92 -8.38
C LYS A 3 20.30 2.32 -7.02
N LYS A 4 19.83 3.55 -6.88
CA LYS A 4 19.21 4.05 -5.66
C LYS A 4 17.69 4.02 -5.78
N VAL A 5 17.02 3.39 -4.81
CA VAL A 5 15.57 3.26 -4.76
C VAL A 5 15.03 3.99 -3.53
N GLY A 6 14.21 4.98 -3.77
CA GLY A 6 13.40 5.64 -2.75
C GLY A 6 12.18 4.79 -2.39
N LEU A 7 11.94 4.62 -1.10
CA LEU A 7 10.71 4.04 -0.58
C LEU A 7 10.01 5.07 0.32
N ILE A 8 8.74 5.36 0.07
CA ILE A 8 7.96 6.32 0.85
C ILE A 8 6.81 5.61 1.55
N THR A 9 6.85 5.58 2.89
CA THR A 9 5.68 5.19 3.70
C THR A 9 4.82 6.41 4.02
N ILE A 10 3.50 6.21 4.15
CA ILE A 10 2.58 7.26 4.61
C ILE A 10 2.74 7.59 6.10
N GLY A 11 3.37 6.70 6.88
CA GLY A 11 3.75 6.92 8.27
C GLY A 11 5.10 7.62 8.42
N CYS A 12 5.90 7.17 9.38
CA CYS A 12 7.22 7.70 9.69
C CYS A 12 8.34 6.65 9.51
N ARG A 13 9.60 7.12 9.37
CA ARG A 13 10.77 6.25 9.18
C ARG A 13 11.09 5.38 10.38
N GLU A 14 10.64 5.74 11.56
CA GLU A 14 10.80 4.96 12.79
C GLU A 14 10.15 3.59 12.65
N ASN A 15 9.09 3.47 11.84
CA ASN A 15 8.41 2.22 11.55
C ASN A 15 9.07 1.43 10.38
N ARG A 16 10.31 1.76 10.00
CA ARG A 16 11.07 1.04 8.95
C ARG A 16 11.09 -0.48 9.17
N HIS A 17 11.12 -0.92 10.42
CA HIS A 17 11.13 -2.33 10.77
C HIS A 17 9.91 -3.10 10.22
N ASN A 18 8.77 -2.43 10.04
CA ASN A 18 7.56 -3.01 9.44
C ASN A 18 7.72 -3.27 7.94
N TRP A 19 8.79 -2.77 7.30
CA TRP A 19 9.06 -2.85 5.87
C TRP A 19 10.31 -3.68 5.53
N GLU A 20 10.86 -4.38 6.51
CA GLU A 20 12.10 -5.18 6.34
C GLU A 20 11.99 -6.23 5.22
N ASP A 21 10.82 -6.84 5.03
CA ASP A 21 10.57 -7.80 3.96
C ASP A 21 10.64 -7.16 2.57
N VAL A 22 10.09 -5.94 2.41
CA VAL A 22 10.15 -5.14 1.17
C VAL A 22 11.59 -4.71 0.91
N ILE A 23 12.27 -4.20 1.93
CA ILE A 23 13.65 -3.72 1.84
C ILE A 23 14.58 -4.87 1.46
N ARG A 24 14.51 -6.01 2.15
CA ARG A 24 15.32 -7.20 1.86
C ARG A 24 15.03 -7.81 0.48
N ALA A 25 13.82 -7.64 -0.03
CA ALA A 25 13.49 -8.10 -1.38
C ALA A 25 14.23 -7.29 -2.48
N LEU A 26 14.65 -6.06 -2.17
CA LEU A 26 15.38 -5.17 -3.07
C LEU A 26 16.91 -5.27 -2.88
N GLU A 27 17.36 -5.39 -1.63
CA GLU A 27 18.77 -5.59 -1.29
C GLU A 27 19.27 -7.02 -1.67
N PRO A 28 20.54 -7.19 -1.95
CA PRO A 28 21.62 -6.20 -1.96
C PRO A 28 21.83 -5.47 -3.30
N GLU A 29 20.98 -5.65 -4.30
CA GLU A 29 21.20 -5.16 -5.66
C GLU A 29 21.07 -3.64 -5.76
N VAL A 30 20.27 -3.03 -4.88
CA VAL A 30 20.04 -1.58 -4.85
C VAL A 30 20.41 -0.96 -3.50
N GLU A 31 20.61 0.34 -3.49
CA GLU A 31 20.67 1.17 -2.29
C GLU A 31 19.25 1.67 -1.96
N VAL A 32 18.76 1.42 -0.75
CA VAL A 32 17.41 1.81 -0.35
C VAL A 32 17.45 3.09 0.50
N ASP A 33 16.78 4.15 0.03
CA ASP A 33 16.46 5.37 0.76
C ASP A 33 15.02 5.30 1.26
N PHE A 34 14.82 5.06 2.56
CA PHE A 34 13.51 4.92 3.17
C PHE A 34 13.10 6.19 3.91
N ARG A 35 11.97 6.79 3.53
CA ARG A 35 11.41 8.00 4.14
C ARG A 35 9.94 7.84 4.47
N GLY A 36 9.49 8.59 5.48
CA GLY A 36 8.09 8.72 5.85
C GLY A 36 7.52 10.09 5.49
N VAL A 37 6.24 10.12 5.13
CA VAL A 37 5.50 11.39 4.95
C VAL A 37 5.52 12.21 6.22
N LEU A 38 5.41 11.55 7.37
CA LEU A 38 5.30 12.15 8.70
C LEU A 38 6.65 12.29 9.42
N ASP A 39 7.79 12.07 8.72
CA ASP A 39 9.11 12.23 9.32
C ASP A 39 9.33 13.63 9.91
N GLY A 40 9.72 13.65 11.17
CA GLY A 40 10.05 14.87 11.89
C GLY A 40 8.85 15.61 12.49
N LEU A 41 7.63 15.11 12.33
CA LEU A 41 6.43 15.69 12.92
C LEU A 41 6.17 15.11 14.32
N THR A 42 5.74 15.98 15.22
CA THR A 42 5.22 15.58 16.53
C THR A 42 3.80 14.99 16.38
N ARG A 43 3.32 14.32 17.43
CA ARG A 43 1.95 13.80 17.46
C ARG A 43 0.91 14.91 17.24
N GLU A 44 1.08 16.05 17.90
CA GLU A 44 0.16 17.20 17.81
C GLU A 44 0.13 17.76 16.37
N GLU A 45 1.29 17.86 15.72
CA GLU A 45 1.38 18.31 14.33
C GLU A 45 0.72 17.32 13.35
N VAL A 46 0.81 16.02 13.60
CA VAL A 46 0.11 15.01 12.80
C VAL A 46 -1.40 15.12 12.98
N GLU A 47 -1.87 15.23 14.23
CA GLU A 47 -3.30 15.37 14.56
C GLU A 47 -3.91 16.66 13.97
N ASP A 48 -3.15 17.75 13.86
CA ASP A 48 -3.59 19.03 13.29
C ASP A 48 -3.53 19.04 11.75
N GLN A 49 -2.37 18.69 11.16
CA GLN A 49 -2.11 18.87 9.73
C GLN A 49 -2.70 17.76 8.86
N PHE A 50 -2.96 16.58 9.44
CA PHE A 50 -3.45 15.40 8.71
C PHE A 50 -4.88 15.01 9.12
N ALA A 51 -5.59 15.88 9.82
CA ALA A 51 -7.02 15.69 10.08
C ALA A 51 -7.82 15.64 8.77
N PHE A 52 -8.89 14.85 8.75
CA PHE A 52 -9.81 14.77 7.61
C PHE A 52 -11.22 15.15 8.02
N ALA A 53 -12.00 15.68 7.08
CA ALA A 53 -13.38 16.06 7.32
C ALA A 53 -14.32 14.84 7.17
N PRO A 54 -15.51 14.86 7.81
CA PRO A 54 -16.51 13.82 7.61
C PRO A 54 -16.89 13.67 6.13
N GLY A 55 -16.79 12.43 5.61
CA GLY A 55 -17.08 12.10 4.23
C GLY A 55 -15.89 12.24 3.26
N GLU A 56 -14.74 12.69 3.73
CA GLU A 56 -13.49 12.61 2.97
C GLU A 56 -12.87 11.22 3.12
N ASN A 57 -12.15 10.77 2.09
CA ASN A 57 -11.36 9.55 2.18
C ASN A 57 -10.14 9.79 3.08
N TYR A 58 -9.72 8.73 3.75
CA TYR A 58 -8.56 8.74 4.63
C TYR A 58 -7.70 7.50 4.42
N LEU A 59 -6.44 7.61 4.77
CA LEU A 59 -5.48 6.51 4.76
C LEU A 59 -5.16 6.08 6.18
N VAL A 60 -4.83 4.80 6.35
CA VAL A 60 -4.54 4.21 7.67
C VAL A 60 -3.09 3.77 7.73
N THR A 61 -2.40 4.13 8.81
CA THR A 61 -1.03 3.70 9.07
C THR A 61 -0.79 3.46 10.56
N GLU A 62 0.28 2.75 10.87
CA GLU A 62 0.81 2.62 12.23
C GLU A 62 1.77 3.77 12.55
N MET A 63 1.78 4.21 13.81
CA MET A 63 2.72 5.20 14.33
C MET A 63 3.39 4.65 15.61
N PRO A 64 4.57 5.15 16.01
CA PRO A 64 5.26 4.66 17.21
C PRO A 64 4.44 4.77 18.50
N TRP A 65 3.43 5.63 18.54
CA TRP A 65 2.57 5.87 19.71
C TRP A 65 1.18 5.26 19.60
N THR A 66 0.82 4.66 18.46
CA THR A 66 -0.48 4.00 18.27
C THR A 66 -0.42 2.98 17.13
N ALA A 67 -1.13 1.87 17.32
CA ALA A 67 -1.20 0.80 16.32
C ALA A 67 -1.95 1.22 15.03
N SER A 68 -2.77 2.26 15.08
CA SER A 68 -3.51 2.75 13.90
C SER A 68 -3.84 4.22 14.06
N VAL A 69 -3.58 4.99 13.01
CA VAL A 69 -4.00 6.39 12.86
C VAL A 69 -4.61 6.59 11.48
N GLN A 70 -5.69 7.35 11.42
CA GLN A 70 -6.36 7.76 10.18
C GLN A 70 -5.86 9.14 9.78
N LEU A 71 -5.47 9.31 8.53
CA LEU A 71 -4.85 10.51 7.99
C LEU A 71 -5.60 10.99 6.75
N SER A 72 -5.81 12.29 6.61
CA SER A 72 -6.32 12.89 5.38
C SER A 72 -5.53 12.41 4.17
N GLU A 73 -6.21 11.74 3.22
CA GLU A 73 -5.59 11.30 1.98
C GLU A 73 -4.94 12.46 1.24
N LYS A 74 -5.63 13.60 1.14
CA LYS A 74 -5.13 14.81 0.48
C LYS A 74 -3.85 15.37 1.14
N ALA A 75 -3.81 15.41 2.47
CA ALA A 75 -2.60 15.88 3.18
C ALA A 75 -1.43 14.90 2.98
N VAL A 76 -1.71 13.59 3.00
CA VAL A 76 -0.70 12.56 2.73
C VAL A 76 -0.20 12.65 1.28
N GLN A 77 -1.07 12.87 0.30
CA GLN A 77 -0.68 13.08 -1.11
C GLN A 77 0.34 14.22 -1.25
N ILE A 78 0.05 15.38 -0.65
CA ILE A 78 0.97 16.54 -0.68
C ILE A 78 2.32 16.18 -0.04
N GLY A 79 2.32 15.52 1.11
CA GLY A 79 3.53 15.08 1.79
C GLY A 79 4.33 14.06 1.00
N ALA A 80 3.65 13.09 0.37
CA ALA A 80 4.27 12.05 -0.46
C ALA A 80 4.94 12.64 -1.69
N MET A 81 4.29 13.59 -2.39
CA MET A 81 4.86 14.28 -3.55
C MET A 81 6.14 15.04 -3.17
N ARG A 82 6.13 15.73 -2.03
CA ARG A 82 7.32 16.40 -1.52
C ARG A 82 8.46 15.40 -1.27
N ARG A 83 8.19 14.28 -0.58
CA ARG A 83 9.20 13.25 -0.30
C ARG A 83 9.77 12.62 -1.56
N ALA A 84 8.91 12.37 -2.57
CA ALA A 84 9.35 11.85 -3.85
C ALA A 84 10.30 12.82 -4.57
N ALA A 85 9.93 14.11 -4.63
CA ALA A 85 10.79 15.13 -5.21
C ALA A 85 12.14 15.25 -4.48
N GLU A 86 12.14 15.21 -3.13
CA GLU A 86 13.37 15.19 -2.33
C GLU A 86 14.25 13.98 -2.67
N GLN A 87 13.66 12.78 -2.79
CA GLN A 87 14.42 11.55 -3.11
C GLN A 87 15.04 11.60 -4.52
N PHE A 88 14.30 12.10 -5.51
CA PHE A 88 14.86 12.32 -6.85
C PHE A 88 16.01 13.34 -6.83
N ALA A 89 15.85 14.46 -6.14
CA ALA A 89 16.92 15.46 -5.98
C ALA A 89 18.16 14.87 -5.29
N ASP A 90 17.99 13.91 -4.40
CA ASP A 90 19.06 13.17 -3.73
C ASP A 90 19.59 11.99 -4.57
N GLY A 91 19.21 11.89 -5.84
CA GLY A 91 19.71 10.93 -6.83
C GLY A 91 19.07 9.57 -6.80
N ALA A 92 17.81 9.43 -6.37
CA ALA A 92 17.09 8.19 -6.56
C ALA A 92 16.78 7.96 -8.04
N ASP A 93 17.06 6.74 -8.55
CA ASP A 93 16.70 6.34 -9.92
C ASP A 93 15.21 5.96 -10.02
N THR A 94 14.65 5.49 -8.93
CA THR A 94 13.26 5.04 -8.82
C THR A 94 12.72 5.35 -7.44
N VAL A 95 11.50 5.80 -7.35
CA VAL A 95 10.78 5.99 -6.08
C VAL A 95 9.50 5.17 -6.10
N LEU A 96 9.27 4.37 -5.05
CA LEU A 96 8.05 3.61 -4.83
C LEU A 96 7.28 4.17 -3.65
N MET A 97 6.00 4.44 -3.86
CA MET A 97 5.04 4.69 -2.79
C MET A 97 4.62 3.37 -2.11
N LEU A 98 4.65 3.32 -0.78
CA LEU A 98 4.25 2.14 -0.01
C LEU A 98 2.81 2.25 0.50
N CYS A 99 1.90 2.66 -0.39
CA CYS A 99 0.47 2.77 -0.12
C CYS A 99 -0.32 2.55 -1.41
N THR A 100 -1.45 1.85 -1.34
CA THR A 100 -2.38 1.60 -2.45
C THR A 100 -3.44 2.71 -2.61
N GLY A 101 -3.37 3.78 -1.83
CA GLY A 101 -4.22 4.95 -2.01
C GLY A 101 -3.99 5.65 -3.36
N ASP A 102 -4.92 6.51 -3.74
CA ASP A 102 -4.81 7.35 -4.94
C ASP A 102 -3.76 8.45 -4.71
N PHE A 103 -2.73 8.48 -5.56
CA PHE A 103 -1.67 9.48 -5.51
C PHE A 103 -1.48 10.14 -6.87
N PRO A 104 -1.31 11.49 -6.92
CA PRO A 104 -1.02 12.16 -8.17
C PRO A 104 0.36 11.79 -8.70
N HIS A 105 0.50 11.79 -10.03
CA HIS A 105 1.80 11.64 -10.67
C HIS A 105 2.64 12.91 -10.51
N LEU A 106 3.96 12.73 -10.38
CA LEU A 106 4.90 13.84 -10.50
C LEU A 106 5.02 14.26 -11.95
N GLU A 107 5.03 15.58 -12.19
CA GLU A 107 5.36 16.13 -13.49
C GLU A 107 6.87 15.98 -13.75
N ASN A 108 7.23 15.28 -14.84
CA ASN A 108 8.62 15.11 -15.31
C ASN A 108 9.62 14.72 -14.22
N PRO A 109 9.43 13.60 -13.51
CA PRO A 109 10.42 13.14 -12.54
C PRO A 109 11.72 12.74 -13.24
N ASP A 110 12.87 12.97 -12.57
CA ASP A 110 14.19 12.57 -13.07
C ASP A 110 14.41 11.03 -13.06
N GLY A 111 13.38 10.25 -12.75
CA GLY A 111 13.39 8.79 -12.67
C GLY A 111 11.99 8.19 -12.72
N LEU A 112 11.87 6.94 -12.32
CA LEU A 112 10.59 6.25 -12.26
C LEU A 112 9.89 6.53 -10.93
N PHE A 113 8.71 7.16 -10.97
CA PHE A 113 7.81 7.24 -9.83
C PHE A 113 6.75 6.15 -9.94
N LEU A 114 6.78 5.19 -9.04
CA LEU A 114 5.93 4.00 -9.08
C LEU A 114 4.85 4.09 -8.01
N LEU A 115 3.61 4.11 -8.45
CA LEU A 115 2.42 4.09 -7.62
C LEU A 115 1.83 2.68 -7.60
N PRO A 116 1.64 2.08 -6.42
CA PRO A 116 1.04 0.75 -6.29
C PRO A 116 -0.32 0.63 -6.98
N GLU A 117 -1.15 1.66 -6.92
CA GLU A 117 -2.46 1.68 -7.56
C GLU A 117 -2.36 1.41 -9.06
N ASP A 118 -1.52 2.16 -9.79
CA ASP A 118 -1.34 1.98 -11.25
C ASP A 118 -0.83 0.60 -11.60
N LEU A 119 0.18 0.13 -10.85
CA LEU A 119 0.77 -1.18 -11.08
C LEU A 119 -0.24 -2.31 -10.81
N MET A 120 -1.02 -2.17 -9.74
CA MET A 120 -2.08 -3.11 -9.40
C MET A 120 -3.20 -3.05 -10.41
N TYR A 121 -3.61 -1.87 -10.90
CA TYR A 121 -4.60 -1.75 -11.94
C TYR A 121 -4.20 -2.50 -13.21
N GLY A 122 -2.93 -2.42 -13.62
CA GLY A 122 -2.39 -3.20 -14.73
C GLY A 122 -2.53 -4.72 -14.53
N ILE A 123 -2.20 -5.21 -13.32
CA ILE A 123 -2.34 -6.64 -12.96
C ILE A 123 -3.83 -7.03 -12.94
N LEU A 124 -4.68 -6.24 -12.30
CA LEU A 124 -6.11 -6.50 -12.16
C LEU A 124 -6.84 -6.49 -13.52
N SER A 125 -6.38 -5.63 -14.46
CA SER A 125 -6.88 -5.63 -15.83
C SER A 125 -6.67 -6.97 -16.54
N GLY A 126 -5.57 -7.66 -16.24
CA GLY A 126 -5.32 -9.03 -16.70
C GLY A 126 -6.25 -10.08 -16.05
N LEU A 127 -6.83 -9.77 -14.91
CA LEU A 127 -7.76 -10.62 -14.16
C LEU A 127 -9.24 -10.24 -14.35
N ARG A 128 -9.57 -9.29 -15.24
CA ARG A 128 -10.94 -8.76 -15.43
C ARG A 128 -12.01 -9.83 -15.76
N GLN A 129 -11.60 -11.00 -16.23
CA GLN A 129 -12.52 -12.13 -16.49
C GLN A 129 -12.75 -12.99 -15.23
N LYS A 130 -12.08 -12.66 -14.11
CA LYS A 130 -12.21 -13.37 -12.85
C LYS A 130 -13.16 -12.62 -11.91
N LYS A 131 -13.79 -13.39 -11.04
CA LYS A 131 -14.56 -12.81 -9.93
C LYS A 131 -13.60 -12.41 -8.82
N LEU A 132 -13.52 -11.13 -8.55
CA LEU A 132 -12.57 -10.57 -7.59
C LEU A 132 -13.24 -10.29 -6.24
N GLY A 133 -12.50 -10.57 -5.17
CA GLY A 133 -12.77 -10.10 -3.83
C GLY A 133 -11.70 -9.09 -3.40
N PHE A 134 -12.07 -8.12 -2.59
CA PHE A 134 -11.12 -7.17 -2.00
C PHE A 134 -11.25 -7.17 -0.48
N ILE A 135 -10.11 -7.09 0.20
CA ILE A 135 -10.06 -6.80 1.64
C ILE A 135 -9.42 -5.44 1.79
N VAL A 136 -10.21 -4.46 2.22
CA VAL A 136 -9.78 -3.09 2.53
C VAL A 136 -9.54 -2.92 4.04
N PRO A 137 -8.72 -1.94 4.49
CA PRO A 137 -8.41 -1.80 5.92
C PRO A 137 -9.63 -1.53 6.80
N GLU A 138 -10.55 -0.65 6.39
CA GLU A 138 -11.65 -0.20 7.22
C GLU A 138 -12.99 -0.28 6.49
N ALA A 139 -14.06 -0.52 7.25
CA ALA A 139 -15.41 -0.76 6.67
C ALA A 139 -15.99 0.47 5.96
N ASP A 140 -15.69 1.67 6.42
CA ASP A 140 -16.14 2.92 5.82
C ASP A 140 -15.33 3.33 4.58
N GLN A 141 -14.24 2.63 4.26
CA GLN A 141 -13.53 2.72 2.98
C GLN A 141 -14.21 1.91 1.86
N ILE A 142 -15.11 0.98 2.18
CA ILE A 142 -15.80 0.14 1.18
C ILE A 142 -16.48 0.97 0.07
N PRO A 143 -17.22 2.06 0.36
CA PRO A 143 -17.83 2.88 -0.69
C PRO A 143 -16.84 3.51 -1.65
N PHE A 144 -15.68 3.96 -1.16
CA PHE A 144 -14.60 4.54 -1.98
C PHE A 144 -13.98 3.47 -2.89
N SER A 145 -13.60 2.32 -2.33
CA SER A 145 -13.05 1.20 -3.09
C SER A 145 -14.06 0.62 -4.10
N SER A 146 -15.36 0.57 -3.76
CA SER A 146 -16.41 0.14 -4.68
C SER A 146 -16.49 1.06 -5.91
N LYS A 147 -16.31 2.35 -5.72
CA LYS A 147 -16.28 3.33 -6.81
C LYS A 147 -15.00 3.21 -7.63
N GLN A 148 -13.85 3.09 -6.97
CA GLN A 148 -12.54 2.96 -7.61
C GLN A 148 -12.46 1.71 -8.50
N TYR A 149 -12.99 0.58 -8.04
CA TYR A 149 -12.98 -0.70 -8.74
C TYR A 149 -14.31 -1.08 -9.40
N GLU A 150 -15.20 -0.11 -9.66
CA GLU A 150 -16.55 -0.34 -10.20
C GLU A 150 -16.52 -1.22 -11.46
N ALA A 151 -15.57 -0.98 -12.36
CA ALA A 151 -15.43 -1.75 -13.61
C ALA A 151 -15.11 -3.24 -13.41
N LEU A 152 -14.59 -3.62 -12.24
CA LEU A 152 -14.26 -4.99 -11.86
C LEU A 152 -15.38 -5.67 -11.08
N ASN A 153 -16.35 -4.90 -10.60
CA ASN A 153 -17.51 -5.35 -9.80
C ASN A 153 -17.12 -6.35 -8.69
N PRO A 154 -16.20 -6.01 -7.77
CA PRO A 154 -15.69 -6.93 -6.78
C PRO A 154 -16.62 -7.10 -5.59
N VAL A 155 -16.50 -8.22 -4.87
CA VAL A 155 -17.02 -8.37 -3.51
C VAL A 155 -16.01 -7.75 -2.54
N ILE A 156 -16.40 -6.73 -1.78
CA ILE A 156 -15.49 -6.01 -0.88
C ILE A 156 -15.87 -6.29 0.58
N ARG A 157 -14.86 -6.59 1.39
CA ARG A 157 -14.95 -6.75 2.84
C ARG A 157 -13.84 -5.96 3.53
N ALA A 158 -13.99 -5.68 4.81
CA ALA A 158 -13.00 -4.94 5.57
C ALA A 158 -12.32 -5.81 6.63
N SER A 159 -11.02 -5.65 6.77
CA SER A 159 -10.22 -6.12 7.90
C SER A 159 -8.91 -5.35 7.97
N SER A 160 -8.63 -4.74 9.12
CA SER A 160 -7.42 -3.95 9.29
C SER A 160 -6.16 -4.81 9.28
N PRO A 161 -5.10 -4.46 8.53
CA PRO A 161 -3.80 -5.12 8.63
C PRO A 161 -3.11 -4.85 9.98
N TYR A 162 -3.61 -3.89 10.75
CA TYR A 162 -3.13 -3.54 12.10
C TYR A 162 -4.01 -4.12 13.21
N GLY A 163 -5.06 -4.86 12.83
CA GLY A 163 -5.98 -5.54 13.73
C GLY A 163 -5.54 -6.96 14.11
N SER A 164 -6.47 -7.74 14.64
CA SER A 164 -6.18 -9.12 15.05
C SER A 164 -6.16 -10.07 13.85
N MET A 165 -5.29 -11.09 13.90
CA MET A 165 -5.27 -12.16 12.90
C MET A 165 -6.56 -13.00 12.92
N GLU A 166 -7.26 -13.02 14.05
CA GLU A 166 -8.55 -13.70 14.19
C GLU A 166 -9.65 -12.98 13.38
N ASP A 167 -9.69 -11.66 13.40
CA ASP A 167 -10.65 -10.88 12.63
C ASP A 167 -10.37 -10.99 11.12
N LEU A 168 -9.10 -10.97 10.72
CA LEU A 168 -8.70 -11.25 9.35
C LEU A 168 -9.16 -12.65 8.90
N ALA A 169 -8.97 -13.66 9.74
CA ALA A 169 -9.39 -15.03 9.45
C ALA A 169 -10.90 -15.14 9.29
N LYS A 170 -11.70 -14.47 10.15
CA LYS A 170 -13.17 -14.40 10.04
C LYS A 170 -13.60 -13.73 8.73
N THR A 171 -12.98 -12.59 8.40
CA THR A 171 -13.24 -11.87 7.14
C THR A 171 -12.91 -12.73 5.92
N ALA A 172 -11.79 -13.42 5.94
CA ALA A 172 -11.38 -14.32 4.87
C ALA A 172 -12.33 -15.50 4.71
N ALA A 173 -12.75 -16.14 5.81
CA ALA A 173 -13.69 -17.25 5.80
C ALA A 173 -15.05 -16.89 5.17
N ALA A 174 -15.47 -15.61 5.31
CA ALA A 174 -16.70 -15.14 4.70
C ALA A 174 -16.68 -15.11 3.16
N PHE A 175 -15.48 -15.18 2.52
CA PHE A 175 -15.38 -15.35 1.08
C PHE A 175 -15.53 -16.81 0.60
N ARG A 176 -15.57 -17.78 1.50
CA ARG A 176 -15.58 -19.21 1.14
C ARG A 176 -16.74 -19.57 0.22
N GLU A 177 -17.93 -19.09 0.57
CA GLU A 177 -19.18 -19.35 -0.14
C GLU A 177 -19.51 -18.28 -1.21
N GLU A 178 -18.68 -17.24 -1.32
CA GLU A 178 -18.86 -16.22 -2.33
C GLU A 178 -18.36 -16.68 -3.70
N ASP A 179 -19.02 -16.18 -4.76
CA ASP A 179 -18.56 -16.37 -6.14
C ASP A 179 -17.34 -15.49 -6.42
N VAL A 180 -16.22 -15.80 -5.76
CA VAL A 180 -14.93 -15.12 -5.85
C VAL A 180 -13.86 -16.14 -6.18
N GLU A 181 -12.96 -15.81 -7.11
CA GLU A 181 -11.84 -16.66 -7.52
C GLU A 181 -10.50 -16.16 -6.96
N VAL A 182 -10.32 -14.84 -6.92
CA VAL A 182 -9.08 -14.19 -6.45
C VAL A 182 -9.43 -13.10 -5.45
N ILE A 183 -8.77 -13.09 -4.29
CA ILE A 183 -8.88 -12.04 -3.29
C ILE A 183 -7.64 -11.14 -3.37
N VAL A 184 -7.86 -9.84 -3.39
CA VAL A 184 -6.82 -8.80 -3.33
C VAL A 184 -6.83 -8.18 -1.93
N THR A 185 -5.70 -8.13 -1.26
CA THR A 185 -5.56 -7.39 0.00
C THR A 185 -5.16 -5.96 -0.33
N ASP A 186 -6.13 -5.05 -0.36
CA ASP A 186 -5.96 -3.69 -0.89
C ASP A 186 -5.35 -2.73 0.12
N CYS A 187 -4.17 -3.08 0.58
CA CYS A 187 -3.30 -2.23 1.41
C CYS A 187 -1.89 -2.82 1.45
N MET A 188 -0.88 -1.96 1.37
CA MET A 188 0.53 -2.37 1.55
C MET A 188 0.85 -2.82 2.98
N GLY A 189 -0.04 -2.59 3.95
CA GLY A 189 0.08 -3.11 5.32
C GLY A 189 -0.08 -4.63 5.44
N PHE A 190 -0.78 -5.28 4.50
CA PHE A 190 -0.94 -6.74 4.52
C PHE A 190 0.36 -7.46 4.20
N THR A 191 0.80 -8.31 5.13
CA THR A 191 2.02 -9.09 5.00
C THR A 191 1.81 -10.40 4.24
N ALA A 192 2.91 -11.08 3.91
CA ALA A 192 2.88 -12.43 3.34
C ALA A 192 2.15 -13.45 4.22
N GLU A 193 2.30 -13.34 5.55
CA GLU A 193 1.64 -14.21 6.51
C GLU A 193 0.13 -13.99 6.49
N MET A 194 -0.31 -12.74 6.49
CA MET A 194 -1.72 -12.37 6.36
C MET A 194 -2.31 -12.92 5.05
N GLY A 195 -1.60 -12.81 3.94
CA GLY A 195 -2.00 -13.41 2.67
C GLY A 195 -2.18 -14.93 2.75
N ARG A 196 -1.31 -15.64 3.48
CA ARG A 196 -1.48 -17.09 3.71
C ARG A 196 -2.69 -17.42 4.57
N ILE A 197 -2.99 -16.59 5.59
CA ILE A 197 -4.21 -16.74 6.40
C ILE A 197 -5.44 -16.56 5.50
N VAL A 198 -5.47 -15.49 4.70
CA VAL A 198 -6.59 -15.25 3.78
C VAL A 198 -6.78 -16.42 2.81
N ALA A 199 -5.72 -16.94 2.21
CA ALA A 199 -5.80 -18.08 1.30
C ALA A 199 -6.32 -19.35 1.98
N ARG A 200 -5.82 -19.64 3.18
CA ARG A 200 -6.23 -20.84 3.94
C ARG A 200 -7.69 -20.76 4.35
N GLU A 201 -8.14 -19.63 4.88
CA GLU A 201 -9.49 -19.50 5.43
C GLU A 201 -10.56 -19.32 4.34
N SER A 202 -10.23 -18.66 3.25
CA SER A 202 -11.15 -18.48 2.13
C SER A 202 -11.17 -19.68 1.16
N GLY A 203 -10.05 -20.40 1.03
CA GLY A 203 -9.84 -21.39 -0.02
C GLY A 203 -9.63 -20.77 -1.42
N LYS A 204 -9.41 -19.46 -1.51
CA LYS A 204 -9.23 -18.71 -2.77
C LYS A 204 -7.77 -18.38 -3.03
N GLN A 205 -7.45 -18.02 -4.28
CA GLN A 205 -6.16 -17.42 -4.60
C GLN A 205 -6.08 -16.01 -4.01
N VAL A 206 -4.88 -15.58 -3.56
CA VAL A 206 -4.71 -14.28 -2.91
C VAL A 206 -3.57 -13.51 -3.58
N LEU A 207 -3.85 -12.26 -3.93
CA LEU A 207 -2.90 -11.30 -4.44
C LEU A 207 -2.59 -10.28 -3.33
N VAL A 208 -1.33 -10.25 -2.92
CA VAL A 208 -0.84 -9.33 -1.88
C VAL A 208 0.10 -8.31 -2.55
N PRO A 209 -0.29 -7.04 -2.70
CA PRO A 209 0.50 -6.00 -3.39
C PRO A 209 1.92 -5.89 -2.84
N ARG A 210 2.06 -5.90 -1.52
CA ARG A 210 3.35 -5.88 -0.82
C ARG A 210 4.33 -6.99 -1.25
N GLN A 211 3.85 -8.12 -1.75
CA GLN A 211 4.70 -9.22 -2.23
C GLN A 211 5.04 -9.10 -3.72
N VAL A 212 4.19 -8.47 -4.48
CA VAL A 212 4.32 -8.36 -5.94
C VAL A 212 5.24 -7.22 -6.32
N LEU A 213 4.99 -6.04 -5.75
CA LEU A 213 5.63 -4.80 -6.19
C LEU A 213 7.15 -4.78 -6.00
N PRO A 214 7.74 -5.25 -4.89
CA PRO A 214 9.20 -5.30 -4.77
C PRO A 214 9.86 -6.21 -5.81
N LYS A 215 9.22 -7.30 -6.19
CA LYS A 215 9.71 -8.22 -7.23
C LYS A 215 9.67 -7.57 -8.61
N LEU A 216 8.61 -6.82 -8.91
CA LEU A 216 8.49 -6.07 -10.14
C LEU A 216 9.59 -5.00 -10.25
N ILE A 217 9.81 -4.23 -9.19
CA ILE A 217 10.87 -3.22 -9.14
C ILE A 217 12.24 -3.86 -9.34
N LYS A 218 12.51 -4.96 -8.65
CA LYS A 218 13.77 -5.69 -8.82
C LYS A 218 13.96 -6.14 -10.26
N ALA A 219 12.92 -6.64 -10.92
CA ALA A 219 12.97 -7.03 -12.32
C ALA A 219 13.26 -5.85 -13.26
N LEU A 220 12.76 -4.65 -12.93
CA LEU A 220 13.03 -3.43 -13.71
C LEU A 220 14.47 -2.90 -13.52
N LEU A 221 15.07 -3.10 -12.35
CA LEU A 221 16.33 -2.46 -11.99
C LEU A 221 17.56 -3.35 -12.22
N VAL A 222 17.43 -4.68 -12.10
CA VAL A 222 18.56 -5.63 -12.13
C VAL A 222 19.00 -5.99 -13.56
N GLN A 223 18.26 -5.62 -14.59
CA GLN A 223 18.59 -5.93 -15.98
C GLN A 223 19.49 -4.88 -16.69
N GLN A 224 20.04 -3.94 -15.94
CA GLN A 224 20.97 -2.93 -16.47
C GLN A 224 22.37 -3.17 -15.84
#